data_ff79a405cec28f15dc8cf113ae1f7543
#
_entry.id   ff79a405cec28f15dc8cf113ae1f7543
#
_cell.length_a   1.000
_cell.length_b   1.000
_cell.length_c   1.000
_cell.angle_alpha   90.00
_cell.angle_beta   90.00
_cell.angle_gamma   90.00
#
_symmetry.space_group_name_H-M   'P 1'
#
loop_
_entity.id
_entity.type
_entity.pdbx_description
1 polymer ?
#
loop_
_entity_poly.entity_id
_entity_poly.type
_entity_poly.pdbx_seq_one_letter_code
_entity_poly.pdbx_strand_id
1 'polypeptide(L)'
;MIIYFTGTGNSRFAAETLAATLQDEVIDAGSLMKNGEKGDFSSDRPFVVVSPIYSWRMPAMFETFLKESRFTGGKKIYFVMTCGGDMGAAGKYNEKLCLENGMEYCGSLEVVMPDNYILMFSAPGPEEAKQIVGQAIPVINKGAECIKQGACFPKKKCGVADKIKSGIVNTGFNKYFVKAKGFRVTEQCISCGKCMH
;
A
#
# COMPACT_ATOMS: atom_id res chain seq x y z
N MET A 1 2.22 10.66 11.02
CA MET A 1 3.36 10.03 10.26
C MET A 1 2.79 9.16 9.15
N ILE A 2 3.30 9.30 7.92
CA ILE A 2 2.86 8.54 6.75
C ILE A 2 3.96 7.55 6.37
N ILE A 3 3.62 6.27 6.30
CA ILE A 3 4.57 5.18 5.99
C ILE A 3 4.10 4.54 4.69
N TYR A 4 4.93 4.55 3.65
CA TYR A 4 4.52 3.96 2.38
C TYR A 4 5.48 2.88 1.89
N PHE A 5 4.90 1.95 1.14
CA PHE A 5 5.62 1.02 0.27
C PHE A 5 5.11 1.18 -1.16
N THR A 6 6.02 1.21 -2.13
CA THR A 6 5.67 1.33 -3.53
C THR A 6 6.54 0.44 -4.42
N GLY A 7 5.96 -0.17 -5.45
CA GLY A 7 6.71 -0.86 -6.49
C GLY A 7 7.03 0.05 -7.68
N THR A 8 6.08 0.89 -8.09
CA THR A 8 6.15 1.66 -9.35
C THR A 8 5.76 3.13 -9.22
N GLY A 9 5.58 3.63 -7.99
CA GLY A 9 5.35 5.04 -7.71
C GLY A 9 3.92 5.42 -7.32
N ASN A 10 2.89 4.64 -7.63
CA ASN A 10 1.49 4.97 -7.33
C ASN A 10 1.24 5.26 -5.84
N SER A 11 1.72 4.38 -4.96
CA SER A 11 1.56 4.56 -3.50
C SER A 11 2.42 5.71 -2.98
N ARG A 12 3.60 5.95 -3.55
CA ARG A 12 4.42 7.13 -3.23
C ARG A 12 3.68 8.41 -3.56
N PHE A 13 3.11 8.51 -4.77
CA PHE A 13 2.30 9.66 -5.17
C PHE A 13 1.13 9.91 -4.19
N ALA A 14 0.42 8.85 -3.80
CA ALA A 14 -0.66 8.97 -2.82
C ALA A 14 -0.15 9.43 -1.44
N ALA A 15 1.00 8.93 -0.98
CA ALA A 15 1.62 9.32 0.28
C ALA A 15 2.06 10.79 0.27
N GLU A 16 2.71 11.24 -0.79
CA GLU A 16 3.13 12.63 -0.96
C GLU A 16 1.92 13.59 -1.05
N THR A 17 0.85 13.19 -1.73
CA THR A 17 -0.41 13.96 -1.79
C THR A 17 -1.07 14.08 -0.41
N LEU A 18 -1.12 13.00 0.36
CA LEU A 18 -1.59 13.02 1.75
C LEU A 18 -0.73 13.94 2.61
N ALA A 19 0.59 13.83 2.48
CA ALA A 19 1.54 14.62 3.27
C ALA A 19 1.37 16.14 3.04
N ALA A 20 1.17 16.55 1.80
CA ALA A 20 0.92 17.95 1.47
C ALA A 20 -0.33 18.50 2.20
N THR A 21 -1.39 17.68 2.30
CA THR A 21 -2.63 18.07 2.99
C THR A 21 -2.51 17.94 4.50
N LEU A 22 -1.91 16.87 5.02
CA LEU A 22 -1.79 16.59 6.46
C LEU A 22 -0.64 17.36 7.12
N GLN A 23 0.29 17.91 6.34
CA GLN A 23 1.53 18.52 6.81
C GLN A 23 2.26 17.56 7.75
N ASP A 24 2.53 16.35 7.26
CA ASP A 24 3.12 15.27 8.03
C ASP A 24 4.31 14.66 7.30
N GLU A 25 5.21 14.04 8.05
CA GLU A 25 6.38 13.37 7.50
C GLU A 25 6.01 12.11 6.71
N VAL A 26 6.85 11.78 5.74
CA VAL A 26 6.69 10.62 4.86
C VAL A 26 7.91 9.71 4.97
N ILE A 27 7.69 8.45 5.28
CA ILE A 27 8.74 7.43 5.42
C ILE A 27 8.61 6.39 4.31
N ASP A 28 9.69 6.18 3.57
CA ASP A 28 9.79 5.10 2.58
C ASP A 28 10.18 3.78 3.27
N ALA A 29 9.18 2.97 3.56
CA ALA A 29 9.41 1.63 4.11
C ALA A 29 10.16 0.70 3.15
N GLY A 30 10.03 0.91 1.83
CA GLY A 30 10.78 0.14 0.83
C GLY A 30 12.29 0.34 0.97
N SER A 31 12.74 1.55 1.28
CA SER A 31 14.13 1.86 1.55
C SER A 31 14.62 1.19 2.84
N LEU A 32 13.86 1.27 3.94
CA LEU A 32 14.19 0.58 5.18
C LEU A 32 14.32 -0.94 4.99
N MET A 33 13.34 -1.54 4.29
CA MET A 33 13.34 -2.97 4.00
C MET A 33 14.55 -3.41 3.15
N LYS A 34 14.96 -2.61 2.15
CA LYS A 34 16.15 -2.88 1.33
C LYS A 34 17.44 -2.85 2.14
N ASN A 35 17.52 -1.96 3.13
CA ASN A 35 18.66 -1.85 4.03
C ASN A 35 18.67 -2.89 5.15
N GLY A 36 17.62 -3.73 5.26
CA GLY A 36 17.46 -4.69 6.36
C GLY A 36 17.13 -4.03 7.70
N GLU A 37 16.67 -2.78 7.66
CA GLU A 37 16.27 -2.02 8.84
C GLU A 37 14.88 -2.44 9.32
N LYS A 38 14.66 -2.39 10.63
CA LYS A 38 13.33 -2.58 11.22
C LYS A 38 12.60 -1.24 11.31
N GLY A 39 11.29 -1.27 11.17
CA GLY A 39 10.47 -0.09 11.41
C GLY A 39 10.41 0.26 12.90
N ASP A 40 10.80 1.47 13.25
CA ASP A 40 10.64 2.05 14.58
C ASP A 40 9.97 3.42 14.41
N PHE A 41 8.66 3.44 14.55
CA PHE A 41 7.83 4.60 14.22
C PHE A 41 7.30 5.24 15.50
N SER A 42 7.64 6.50 15.73
CA SER A 42 7.20 7.29 16.89
C SER A 42 6.47 8.54 16.43
N SER A 43 5.21 8.71 16.83
CA SER A 43 4.40 9.87 16.48
C SER A 43 3.26 10.06 17.45
N ASP A 44 3.02 11.30 17.89
CA ASP A 44 1.83 11.64 18.65
C ASP A 44 0.57 11.78 17.77
N ARG A 45 0.76 11.77 16.45
CA ARG A 45 -0.31 11.82 15.45
C ARG A 45 -0.65 10.41 14.96
N PRO A 46 -1.82 10.22 14.32
CA PRO A 46 -2.17 8.94 13.71
C PRO A 46 -1.13 8.48 12.70
N PHE A 47 -0.94 7.17 12.58
CA PHE A 47 -0.17 6.57 11.48
C PHE A 47 -1.05 6.38 10.25
N VAL A 48 -0.47 6.63 9.08
CA VAL A 48 -1.12 6.38 7.79
C VAL A 48 -0.24 5.46 6.97
N VAL A 49 -0.70 4.24 6.75
CA VAL A 49 0.00 3.26 5.91
C VAL A 49 -0.51 3.34 4.49
N VAL A 50 0.38 3.61 3.54
CA VAL A 50 0.05 3.67 2.10
C VAL A 50 0.71 2.51 1.37
N SER A 51 -0.09 1.66 0.74
CA SER A 51 0.37 0.40 0.14
C SER A 51 -0.32 0.11 -1.18
N PRO A 52 0.37 -0.49 -2.16
CA PRO A 52 -0.32 -1.09 -3.29
C PRO A 52 -1.10 -2.33 -2.87
N ILE A 53 -2.05 -2.71 -3.70
CA ILE A 53 -2.75 -3.99 -3.62
C ILE A 53 -2.12 -4.97 -4.62
N TYR A 54 -1.62 -6.10 -4.12
CA TYR A 54 -1.17 -7.23 -4.93
C TYR A 54 -2.11 -8.41 -4.69
N SER A 55 -2.85 -8.79 -5.73
CA SER A 55 -3.85 -9.86 -5.63
C SER A 55 -4.80 -9.68 -4.43
N TRP A 56 -5.44 -8.51 -4.35
CA TRP A 56 -6.46 -8.13 -3.33
C TRP A 56 -5.99 -8.12 -1.87
N ARG A 57 -4.68 -7.96 -1.63
CA ARG A 57 -4.09 -7.71 -0.30
C ARG A 57 -2.87 -6.80 -0.40
N MET A 58 -2.44 -6.29 0.74
CA MET A 58 -1.12 -5.68 0.88
C MET A 58 -0.03 -6.69 0.48
N PRO A 59 1.09 -6.28 -0.15
CA PRO A 59 2.22 -7.16 -0.41
C PRO A 59 2.69 -7.87 0.85
N ALA A 60 2.85 -9.20 0.79
CA ALA A 60 3.17 -10.02 1.97
C ALA A 60 4.45 -9.57 2.68
N MET A 61 5.47 -9.13 1.91
CA MET A 61 6.72 -8.62 2.47
C MET A 61 6.50 -7.33 3.29
N PHE A 62 5.63 -6.44 2.84
CA PHE A 62 5.34 -5.21 3.57
C PHE A 62 4.44 -5.48 4.79
N GLU A 63 3.47 -6.41 4.67
CA GLU A 63 2.67 -6.87 5.81
C GLU A 63 3.57 -7.45 6.92
N THR A 64 4.57 -8.28 6.56
CA THR A 64 5.55 -8.83 7.51
C THR A 64 6.39 -7.72 8.15
N PHE A 65 6.89 -6.79 7.35
CA PHE A 65 7.65 -5.64 7.86
C PHE A 65 6.86 -4.84 8.89
N LEU A 66 5.59 -4.53 8.61
CA LEU A 66 4.73 -3.80 9.56
C LEU A 66 4.43 -4.59 10.84
N LYS A 67 4.31 -5.92 10.76
CA LYS A 67 4.14 -6.80 11.93
C LYS A 67 5.36 -6.77 12.86
N GLU A 68 6.55 -6.67 12.28
CA GLU A 68 7.81 -6.66 13.02
C GLU A 68 8.22 -5.24 13.44
N SER A 69 7.48 -4.21 12.98
CA SER A 69 7.72 -2.81 13.32
C SER A 69 7.18 -2.46 14.70
N ARG A 70 7.84 -1.51 15.34
CA ARG A 70 7.39 -0.90 16.58
C ARG A 70 6.67 0.43 16.30
N PHE A 71 5.49 0.60 16.90
CA PHE A 71 4.71 1.82 16.86
C PHE A 71 4.57 2.41 18.26
N THR A 72 4.95 3.68 18.45
CA THR A 72 4.91 4.36 19.74
C THR A 72 4.22 5.72 19.63
N GLY A 73 3.56 6.16 20.70
CA GLY A 73 2.78 7.39 20.78
C GLY A 73 1.33 7.17 20.38
N GLY A 74 0.93 7.64 19.19
CA GLY A 74 -0.44 7.50 18.68
C GLY A 74 -0.87 6.04 18.53
N LYS A 75 -2.17 5.77 18.73
CA LYS A 75 -2.73 4.41 18.61
C LYS A 75 -3.50 4.19 17.33
N LYS A 76 -3.96 5.26 16.67
CA LYS A 76 -4.78 5.18 15.45
C LYS A 76 -3.94 4.93 14.22
N ILE A 77 -4.40 3.99 13.37
CA ILE A 77 -3.76 3.69 12.10
C ILE A 77 -4.80 3.63 10.98
N TYR A 78 -4.52 4.35 9.90
CA TYR A 78 -5.30 4.42 8.67
C TYR A 78 -4.56 3.72 7.55
N PHE A 79 -5.30 3.12 6.61
CA PHE A 79 -4.71 2.51 5.42
C PHE A 79 -5.22 3.19 4.16
N VAL A 80 -4.32 3.53 3.24
CA VAL A 80 -4.63 4.02 1.90
C VAL A 80 -4.08 3.02 0.89
N MET A 81 -4.98 2.33 0.19
CA MET A 81 -4.67 1.19 -0.64
C MET A 81 -4.79 1.55 -2.11
N THR A 82 -3.67 1.64 -2.83
CA THR A 82 -3.67 1.90 -4.28
C THR A 82 -3.85 0.60 -5.06
N CYS A 83 -4.74 0.60 -6.04
CA CYS A 83 -5.06 -0.59 -6.86
C CYS A 83 -5.45 -0.20 -8.28
N GLY A 84 -5.32 -1.11 -9.24
CA GLY A 84 -5.78 -0.90 -10.62
C GLY A 84 -7.30 -1.05 -10.78
N GLY A 85 -7.98 -1.74 -9.86
CA GLY A 85 -9.42 -1.97 -9.90
C GLY A 85 -10.08 -1.90 -8.53
N ASP A 86 -9.92 -2.94 -7.70
CA ASP A 86 -10.53 -3.01 -6.37
C ASP A 86 -9.56 -3.59 -5.33
N MET A 87 -9.75 -3.23 -4.06
CA MET A 87 -8.95 -3.76 -2.96
C MET A 87 -9.51 -5.06 -2.34
N GLY A 88 -10.61 -5.60 -2.88
CA GLY A 88 -11.26 -6.78 -2.32
C GLY A 88 -11.58 -6.62 -0.83
N ALA A 89 -11.25 -7.64 -0.06
CA ALA A 89 -11.39 -7.66 1.40
C ALA A 89 -10.10 -7.28 2.14
N ALA A 90 -9.16 -6.53 1.52
CA ALA A 90 -7.89 -6.12 2.14
C ALA A 90 -8.09 -5.45 3.51
N GLY A 91 -9.14 -4.63 3.66
CA GLY A 91 -9.45 -3.97 4.93
C GLY A 91 -9.57 -4.92 6.12
N LYS A 92 -10.08 -6.15 5.92
CA LYS A 92 -10.16 -7.17 6.98
C LYS A 92 -8.78 -7.63 7.45
N TYR A 93 -7.83 -7.75 6.53
CA TYR A 93 -6.46 -8.16 6.85
C TYR A 93 -5.69 -7.02 7.50
N ASN A 94 -5.93 -5.77 7.07
CA ASN A 94 -5.38 -4.58 7.69
C ASN A 94 -5.89 -4.41 9.13
N GLU A 95 -7.19 -4.64 9.38
CA GLU A 95 -7.78 -4.65 10.73
C GLU A 95 -7.11 -5.71 11.62
N LYS A 96 -6.89 -6.92 11.09
CA LYS A 96 -6.18 -7.99 11.81
C LYS A 96 -4.73 -7.59 12.13
N LEU A 97 -4.01 -6.98 11.19
CA LEU A 97 -2.66 -6.47 11.39
C LEU A 97 -2.61 -5.45 12.53
N CYS A 98 -3.59 -4.54 12.59
CA CYS A 98 -3.69 -3.56 13.69
C CYS A 98 -3.87 -4.24 15.04
N LEU A 99 -4.76 -5.25 15.13
CA LEU A 99 -4.99 -5.99 16.37
C LEU A 99 -3.72 -6.70 16.84
N GLU A 100 -2.96 -7.31 15.92
CA GLU A 100 -1.70 -8.00 16.22
C GLU A 100 -0.63 -7.03 16.76
N ASN A 101 -0.65 -5.76 16.33
CA ASN A 101 0.26 -4.69 16.79
C ASN A 101 -0.29 -3.84 17.94
N GLY A 102 -1.45 -4.17 18.50
CA GLY A 102 -2.09 -3.40 19.57
C GLY A 102 -2.52 -1.99 19.15
N MET A 103 -2.83 -1.82 17.84
CA MET A 103 -3.23 -0.55 17.23
C MET A 103 -4.74 -0.48 16.97
N GLU A 104 -5.28 0.73 16.97
CA GLU A 104 -6.68 1.02 16.63
C GLU A 104 -6.83 1.20 15.11
N TYR A 105 -7.56 0.29 14.47
CA TYR A 105 -7.83 0.35 13.03
C TYR A 105 -8.89 1.40 12.71
N CYS A 106 -8.52 2.42 11.94
CA CYS A 106 -9.40 3.51 11.51
C CYS A 106 -9.88 3.41 10.05
N GLY A 107 -9.79 2.23 9.46
CA GLY A 107 -10.34 1.94 8.15
C GLY A 107 -9.30 1.88 7.02
N SER A 108 -9.79 1.44 5.84
CA SER A 108 -8.99 1.37 4.61
C SER A 108 -9.70 2.13 3.50
N LEU A 109 -8.99 3.09 2.90
CA LEU A 109 -9.42 3.87 1.74
C LEU A 109 -8.89 3.21 0.47
N GLU A 110 -9.77 2.91 -0.45
CA GLU A 110 -9.43 2.44 -1.80
C GLU A 110 -9.15 3.62 -2.71
N VAL A 111 -8.00 3.60 -3.40
CA VAL A 111 -7.59 4.61 -4.38
C VAL A 111 -7.25 3.91 -5.68
N VAL A 112 -8.08 4.08 -6.69
CA VAL A 112 -7.81 3.53 -8.03
C VAL A 112 -6.71 4.36 -8.69
N MET A 113 -5.66 3.67 -9.16
CA MET A 113 -4.47 4.24 -9.81
C MET A 113 -4.18 3.47 -11.10
N PRO A 114 -3.38 4.03 -12.01
CA PRO A 114 -3.03 3.34 -13.26
C PRO A 114 -2.49 1.95 -13.00
N ASP A 115 -3.08 0.93 -13.66
CA ASP A 115 -2.62 -0.45 -13.54
C ASP A 115 -1.23 -0.61 -14.14
N ASN A 116 -0.39 -1.36 -13.47
CA ASN A 116 0.99 -1.63 -13.86
C ASN A 116 1.35 -3.12 -13.86
N TYR A 117 0.34 -3.99 -13.72
CA TYR A 117 0.53 -5.44 -13.76
C TYR A 117 0.55 -5.95 -15.21
N ILE A 118 1.63 -5.59 -15.92
CA ILE A 118 1.80 -5.84 -17.37
C ILE A 118 1.88 -7.32 -17.76
N LEU A 119 1.98 -8.24 -16.82
CA LEU A 119 1.99 -9.68 -17.12
C LEU A 119 0.62 -10.20 -17.57
N MET A 120 -0.48 -9.56 -17.15
CA MET A 120 -1.84 -9.98 -17.47
C MET A 120 -2.69 -8.86 -18.07
N PHE A 121 -2.30 -7.60 -17.90
CA PHE A 121 -3.05 -6.44 -18.34
C PHE A 121 -2.15 -5.48 -19.12
N SER A 122 -2.74 -4.73 -20.04
CA SER A 122 -2.02 -3.63 -20.69
C SER A 122 -1.99 -2.43 -19.75
N ALA A 123 -0.83 -1.80 -19.61
CA ALA A 123 -0.75 -0.52 -18.93
C ALA A 123 -1.58 0.53 -19.70
N PRO A 124 -2.29 1.43 -19.02
CA PRO A 124 -3.03 2.51 -19.66
C PRO A 124 -2.07 3.45 -20.42
N GLY A 125 -2.55 4.02 -21.52
CA GLY A 125 -1.81 5.07 -22.24
C GLY A 125 -1.63 6.33 -21.39
N PRO A 126 -0.72 7.25 -21.80
CA PRO A 126 -0.41 8.43 -21.00
C PRO A 126 -1.63 9.32 -20.64
N GLU A 127 -2.54 9.51 -21.57
CA GLU A 127 -3.73 10.35 -21.35
C GLU A 127 -4.74 9.64 -20.43
N GLU A 128 -4.94 8.36 -20.60
CA GLU A 128 -5.77 7.55 -19.70
C GLU A 128 -5.18 7.53 -18.27
N ALA A 129 -3.87 7.34 -18.15
CA ALA A 129 -3.18 7.38 -16.86
C ALA A 129 -3.35 8.74 -16.16
N LYS A 130 -3.25 9.85 -16.88
CA LYS A 130 -3.51 11.19 -16.35
C LYS A 130 -4.95 11.35 -15.85
N GLN A 131 -5.92 10.82 -16.58
CA GLN A 131 -7.33 10.86 -16.17
C GLN A 131 -7.55 10.05 -14.88
N ILE A 132 -6.99 8.84 -14.77
CA ILE A 132 -7.08 8.00 -13.58
C ILE A 132 -6.46 8.72 -12.37
N VAL A 133 -5.25 9.27 -12.53
CA VAL A 133 -4.59 10.04 -11.46
C VAL A 133 -5.39 11.29 -11.09
N GLY A 134 -5.97 11.98 -12.07
CA GLY A 134 -6.84 13.14 -11.84
C GLY A 134 -8.07 12.80 -10.99
N GLN A 135 -8.64 11.60 -11.17
CA GLN A 135 -9.75 11.10 -10.36
C GLN A 135 -9.30 10.61 -8.97
N ALA A 136 -8.08 10.15 -8.82
CA ALA A 136 -7.52 9.69 -7.55
C ALA A 136 -7.26 10.85 -6.56
N ILE A 137 -6.79 11.99 -7.05
CA ILE A 137 -6.43 13.16 -6.21
C ILE A 137 -7.58 13.59 -5.28
N PRO A 138 -8.81 13.83 -5.75
CA PRO A 138 -9.92 14.21 -4.86
C PRO A 138 -10.26 13.13 -3.83
N VAL A 139 -10.09 11.84 -4.17
CA VAL A 139 -10.31 10.72 -3.22
C VAL A 139 -9.26 10.76 -2.11
N ILE A 140 -7.99 10.96 -2.46
CA ILE A 140 -6.88 11.07 -1.51
C ILE A 140 -7.09 12.29 -0.59
N ASN A 141 -7.44 13.45 -1.16
CA ASN A 141 -7.66 14.68 -0.39
C ASN A 141 -8.85 14.53 0.58
N LYS A 142 -9.94 13.91 0.14
CA LYS A 142 -11.08 13.60 1.03
C LYS A 142 -10.66 12.64 2.15
N GLY A 143 -9.79 11.68 1.86
CA GLY A 143 -9.19 10.81 2.88
C GLY A 143 -8.37 11.60 3.89
N ALA A 144 -7.53 12.54 3.43
CA ALA A 144 -6.75 13.41 4.30
C ALA A 144 -7.64 14.26 5.23
N GLU A 145 -8.72 14.83 4.71
CA GLU A 145 -9.65 15.59 5.53
C GLU A 145 -10.36 14.71 6.58
N CYS A 146 -10.73 13.47 6.22
CA CYS A 146 -11.27 12.50 7.18
C CYS A 146 -10.27 12.21 8.32
N ILE A 147 -8.99 12.04 8.01
CA ILE A 147 -7.92 11.83 9.00
C ILE A 147 -7.76 13.06 9.90
N LYS A 148 -7.73 14.28 9.35
CA LYS A 148 -7.67 15.54 10.13
C LYS A 148 -8.80 15.66 11.14
N GLN A 149 -9.99 15.23 10.76
CA GLN A 149 -11.17 15.25 11.63
C GLN A 149 -11.17 14.12 12.67
N GLY A 150 -10.17 13.22 12.63
CA GLY A 150 -10.10 12.05 13.51
C GLY A 150 -11.18 11.00 13.24
N ALA A 151 -11.90 11.12 12.11
CA ALA A 151 -12.95 10.20 11.70
C ALA A 151 -12.36 8.94 11.05
N CYS A 152 -13.01 7.79 11.22
CA CYS A 152 -12.61 6.56 10.53
C CYS A 152 -13.11 6.53 9.09
N PHE A 153 -12.35 5.89 8.20
CA PHE A 153 -12.83 5.62 6.85
C PHE A 153 -14.05 4.70 6.86
N PRO A 154 -15.02 4.90 5.95
CA PRO A 154 -16.17 4.02 5.83
C PRO A 154 -15.75 2.57 5.57
N LYS A 155 -16.35 1.62 6.30
CA LYS A 155 -16.08 0.20 6.05
C LYS A 155 -16.67 -0.21 4.69
N LYS A 156 -15.81 -0.74 3.80
CA LYS A 156 -16.25 -1.34 2.54
C LYS A 156 -17.06 -2.61 2.83
N LYS A 157 -18.26 -2.71 2.26
CA LYS A 157 -19.04 -3.93 2.30
C LYS A 157 -18.41 -4.98 1.39
N CYS A 158 -17.88 -6.05 1.98
CA CYS A 158 -17.23 -7.13 1.25
C CYS A 158 -18.19 -8.29 1.02
N GLY A 159 -18.37 -8.66 -0.25
CA GLY A 159 -19.12 -9.85 -0.65
C GLY A 159 -18.33 -11.15 -0.46
N VAL A 160 -18.98 -12.28 -0.80
CA VAL A 160 -18.31 -13.60 -0.77
C VAL A 160 -17.15 -13.64 -1.77
N ALA A 161 -17.33 -13.07 -2.96
CA ALA A 161 -16.28 -13.00 -3.98
C ALA A 161 -15.03 -12.26 -3.47
N ASP A 162 -15.17 -11.14 -2.76
CA ASP A 162 -14.04 -10.39 -2.20
C ASP A 162 -13.26 -11.21 -1.17
N LYS A 163 -13.99 -11.99 -0.35
CA LYS A 163 -13.37 -12.89 0.64
C LYS A 163 -12.60 -14.03 -0.03
N ILE A 164 -13.12 -14.60 -1.11
CA ILE A 164 -12.44 -15.64 -1.89
C ILE A 164 -11.18 -15.07 -2.55
N LYS A 165 -11.29 -13.92 -3.24
CA LYS A 165 -10.18 -13.23 -3.90
C LYS A 165 -9.05 -12.94 -2.91
N SER A 166 -9.34 -12.25 -1.83
CA SER A 166 -8.35 -11.86 -0.80
C SER A 166 -7.87 -13.03 0.06
N GLY A 167 -8.60 -14.12 0.11
CA GLY A 167 -8.27 -15.32 0.87
C GLY A 167 -7.52 -16.35 0.03
N ILE A 168 -8.27 -17.30 -0.53
CA ILE A 168 -7.72 -18.47 -1.22
C ILE A 168 -6.93 -18.09 -2.46
N VAL A 169 -7.45 -17.15 -3.28
CA VAL A 169 -6.78 -16.73 -4.52
C VAL A 169 -5.46 -16.03 -4.20
N ASN A 170 -5.45 -15.08 -3.25
CA ASN A 170 -4.23 -14.39 -2.83
C ASN A 170 -3.20 -15.39 -2.27
N THR A 171 -3.61 -16.33 -1.43
CA THR A 171 -2.69 -17.33 -0.85
C THR A 171 -2.09 -18.21 -1.95
N GLY A 172 -2.90 -18.67 -2.90
CA GLY A 172 -2.43 -19.43 -4.06
C GLY A 172 -1.47 -18.60 -4.94
N PHE A 173 -1.82 -17.34 -5.21
CA PHE A 173 -0.97 -16.43 -5.98
C PHE A 173 0.40 -16.27 -5.34
N ASN A 174 0.46 -15.94 -4.06
CA ASN A 174 1.74 -15.77 -3.35
C ASN A 174 2.56 -17.07 -3.33
N LYS A 175 1.91 -18.24 -3.15
CA LYS A 175 2.60 -19.52 -3.08
C LYS A 175 3.16 -20.00 -4.42
N TYR A 176 2.43 -19.77 -5.51
CA TYR A 176 2.76 -20.38 -6.81
C TYR A 176 3.34 -19.41 -7.83
N PHE A 177 2.95 -18.13 -7.80
CA PHE A 177 3.32 -17.14 -8.83
C PHE A 177 4.38 -16.14 -8.36
N VAL A 178 4.41 -15.78 -7.07
CA VAL A 178 5.42 -14.85 -6.54
C VAL A 178 6.72 -15.60 -6.26
N LYS A 179 7.54 -15.78 -7.30
CA LYS A 179 8.83 -16.49 -7.20
C LYS A 179 9.90 -15.75 -7.98
N ALA A 180 11.04 -15.49 -7.32
CA ALA A 180 12.22 -14.92 -7.97
C ALA A 180 13.10 -15.97 -8.69
N LYS A 181 12.75 -17.27 -8.63
CA LYS A 181 13.58 -18.38 -9.11
C LYS A 181 13.95 -18.33 -10.60
N GLY A 182 13.11 -17.65 -11.41
CA GLY A 182 13.34 -17.46 -12.85
C GLY A 182 14.08 -16.17 -13.20
N PHE A 183 14.28 -15.27 -12.23
CA PHE A 183 14.99 -14.02 -12.47
C PHE A 183 16.51 -14.30 -12.63
N ARG A 184 17.09 -13.83 -13.72
CA ARG A 184 18.52 -13.98 -14.00
C ARG A 184 19.08 -12.66 -14.52
N VAL A 185 20.22 -12.28 -13.99
CA VAL A 185 21.05 -11.20 -14.54
C VAL A 185 21.91 -11.80 -15.64
N THR A 186 21.84 -11.25 -16.86
CA THR A 186 22.65 -11.69 -18.00
C THR A 186 23.97 -10.95 -18.07
N GLU A 187 24.89 -11.43 -18.92
CA GLU A 187 26.20 -10.78 -19.16
C GLU A 187 26.06 -9.37 -19.79
N GLN A 188 24.88 -9.01 -20.29
CA GLN A 188 24.59 -7.64 -20.75
C GLN A 188 24.41 -6.63 -19.60
N CYS A 189 24.42 -7.09 -18.37
CA CYS A 189 24.31 -6.21 -17.20
C CYS A 189 25.62 -5.43 -17.02
N ILE A 190 25.53 -4.12 -17.14
CA ILE A 190 26.66 -3.18 -16.91
C ILE A 190 26.77 -2.73 -15.45
N SER A 191 26.05 -3.35 -14.54
CA SER A 191 26.02 -3.03 -13.09
C SER A 191 25.73 -1.55 -12.76
N CYS A 192 24.95 -0.88 -13.60
CA CYS A 192 24.63 0.55 -13.41
C CYS A 192 23.68 0.86 -12.25
N GLY A 193 23.11 -0.16 -11.58
CA GLY A 193 22.20 0.00 -10.46
C GLY A 193 20.78 0.48 -10.82
N LYS A 194 20.50 0.83 -12.08
CA LYS A 194 19.21 1.42 -12.52
C LYS A 194 17.96 0.59 -12.15
N CYS A 195 18.10 -0.72 -12.03
CA CYS A 195 17.02 -1.62 -11.62
C CYS A 195 16.83 -1.70 -10.09
N MET A 196 17.69 -1.03 -9.32
CA MET A 196 17.65 -0.99 -7.84
C MET A 196 17.10 0.33 -7.31
N HIS A 197 16.90 1.32 -8.21
CA HIS A 197 16.41 2.66 -7.89
C HIS A 197 14.95 2.85 -8.25
#